data_0ef1b5b49f69cd1484561d1da87b8c15
#
_entry.id   0ef1b5b49f69cd1484561d1da87b8c15
#
_cell.length_a   1.000
_cell.length_b   1.000
_cell.length_c   1.000
_cell.angle_alpha   90.00
_cell.angle_beta   90.00
_cell.angle_gamma   90.00
#
_symmetry.space_group_name_H-M   'P 1'
#
loop_
_entity.id
_entity.type
_entity.pdbx_description
1 polymer ?
#
loop_
_entity_poly.entity_id
_entity_poly.type
_entity_poly.pdbx_seq_one_letter_code
_entity_poly.pdbx_strand_id
1 'polypeptide(L)'
;MAEKVRIRGIYSQSLAQILLQNHFEIVQPSPDVARRFGLPFRDDIPDIDIWDRSDLQGIVAIAYESLLNKLAHVLRRRLGWIITRTPRVAKSSIYKGKVVGKDRRTGQMKVDLGKMCGLLPEKGIKPDSFKMVQVRAHDYGRKSPVLSTNITVPGKVAVLLPEPVVRISTKIKDEKKRRYLTALGKQLRQHTEGWGILWRTAAAKLTEKELRDGVDDLLDVTQRIYADFEEVDGPGRLFEGTSNADIEFPAEVKKALDETRGKIRPTMKHHHFYKSASYGPLVDFGELIIEERPEEQDYMTSKLERVVSRDMPKVNDSINIEHVKLDGRNIVLSRGIVTEVNTGSLTVRRKFRYTNRKLKLNRNHSEDVDVSCTEGDYAVTKVVPGAQTLVTKYYSRNGRLKGAYVNLNTAVEVYPSSSDDPSRVRYIDLEIDIVNPIQSKARIIDQHLLKRAVERGFITQKMAAKVERKARIIFEGMKKSKE
;
A
#
# COMPACT_ATOMS: atom_id res chain seq x y z
N MET A 1 1.65 23.13 -15.55
CA MET A 1 2.80 23.13 -14.61
C MET A 1 3.12 21.68 -14.27
N ALA A 2 4.39 21.36 -13.98
CA ALA A 2 4.78 20.04 -13.53
C ALA A 2 4.31 19.82 -12.07
N GLU A 3 3.89 18.59 -11.74
CA GLU A 3 3.47 18.25 -10.38
C GLU A 3 4.69 18.15 -9.46
N LYS A 4 4.60 18.79 -8.30
CA LYS A 4 5.65 18.87 -7.29
C LYS A 4 5.60 17.66 -6.36
N VAL A 5 6.69 16.92 -6.26
CA VAL A 5 6.76 15.69 -5.48
C VAL A 5 7.86 15.78 -4.43
N ARG A 6 7.53 15.46 -3.18
CA ARG A 6 8.49 15.22 -2.11
C ARG A 6 8.64 13.73 -1.87
N ILE A 7 9.89 13.25 -1.81
CA ILE A 7 10.18 11.82 -1.61
C ILE A 7 11.10 11.64 -0.42
N ARG A 8 10.81 10.66 0.45
CA ARG A 8 11.63 10.26 1.58
C ARG A 8 11.72 8.72 1.64
N GLY A 9 12.82 8.23 2.20
CA GLY A 9 13.01 6.81 2.48
C GLY A 9 14.02 6.10 1.59
N ILE A 10 14.09 4.79 1.74
CA ILE A 10 15.09 3.93 1.09
C ILE A 10 14.94 3.87 -0.43
N TYR A 11 13.73 4.13 -0.95
CA TYR A 11 13.42 4.11 -2.38
C TYR A 11 13.61 5.46 -3.08
N SER A 12 14.00 6.51 -2.34
CA SER A 12 13.95 7.90 -2.81
C SER A 12 14.75 8.17 -4.08
N GLN A 13 15.95 7.62 -4.24
CA GLN A 13 16.80 7.88 -5.41
C GLN A 13 16.25 7.22 -6.68
N SER A 14 15.84 5.95 -6.59
CA SER A 14 15.24 5.24 -7.73
C SER A 14 13.92 5.86 -8.16
N LEU A 15 13.09 6.27 -7.20
CA LEU A 15 11.83 6.96 -7.49
C LEU A 15 12.06 8.36 -8.06
N ALA A 16 13.04 9.12 -7.54
CA ALA A 16 13.39 10.43 -8.10
C ALA A 16 13.78 10.30 -9.58
N GLN A 17 14.63 9.33 -9.94
CA GLN A 17 14.99 9.06 -11.34
C GLN A 17 13.76 8.78 -12.21
N ILE A 18 12.85 7.90 -11.75
CA ILE A 18 11.64 7.57 -12.49
C ILE A 18 10.74 8.80 -12.67
N LEU A 19 10.54 9.58 -11.62
CA LEU A 19 9.62 10.70 -11.63
C LEU A 19 10.15 11.87 -12.44
N LEU A 20 11.44 12.22 -12.32
CA LEU A 20 12.08 13.24 -13.16
C LEU A 20 11.99 12.90 -14.66
N GLN A 21 12.20 11.64 -15.03
CA GLN A 21 12.04 11.17 -16.42
C GLN A 21 10.58 11.19 -16.91
N ASN A 22 9.61 11.37 -16.03
CA ASN A 22 8.17 11.46 -16.36
C ASN A 22 7.60 12.84 -16.04
N HIS A 23 8.43 13.87 -16.08
CA HIS A 23 8.06 15.30 -15.98
C HIS A 23 7.45 15.72 -14.63
N PHE A 24 7.75 15.01 -13.54
CA PHE A 24 7.50 15.51 -12.21
C PHE A 24 8.66 16.38 -11.73
N GLU A 25 8.37 17.33 -10.87
CA GLU A 25 9.34 18.20 -10.23
C GLU A 25 9.61 17.73 -8.80
N ILE A 26 10.87 17.48 -8.44
CA ILE A 26 11.22 17.10 -7.07
C ILE A 26 11.43 18.36 -6.24
N VAL A 27 10.64 18.53 -5.20
CA VAL A 27 10.74 19.64 -4.24
C VAL A 27 11.22 19.13 -2.89
N GLN A 28 11.83 20.02 -2.11
CA GLN A 28 12.41 19.69 -0.79
C GLN A 28 13.25 18.40 -0.84
N PRO A 29 14.17 18.21 -1.82
CA PRO A 29 14.93 16.96 -1.94
C PRO A 29 15.72 16.68 -0.65
N SER A 30 15.97 15.38 -0.36
CA SER A 30 16.97 15.03 0.66
C SER A 30 18.37 15.42 0.16
N PRO A 31 19.36 15.65 1.07
CA PRO A 31 20.72 16.02 0.67
C PRO A 31 21.30 15.07 -0.41
N ASP A 32 21.07 13.77 -0.27
CA ASP A 32 21.56 12.77 -1.23
C ASP A 32 20.86 12.86 -2.59
N VAL A 33 19.55 13.08 -2.61
CA VAL A 33 18.79 13.27 -3.86
C VAL A 33 19.21 14.59 -4.51
N ALA A 34 19.33 15.68 -3.75
CA ALA A 34 19.77 16.97 -4.26
C ALA A 34 21.13 16.88 -4.94
N ARG A 35 22.11 16.30 -4.24
CA ARG A 35 23.50 16.12 -4.76
C ARG A 35 23.52 15.26 -6.02
N ARG A 36 22.77 14.14 -6.00
CA ARG A 36 22.80 13.16 -7.09
C ARG A 36 22.20 13.67 -8.38
N PHE A 37 21.16 14.47 -8.30
CA PHE A 37 20.44 14.97 -9.48
C PHE A 37 20.70 16.45 -9.77
N GLY A 38 21.63 17.10 -9.04
CA GLY A 38 21.91 18.53 -9.20
C GLY A 38 20.69 19.42 -8.92
N LEU A 39 19.80 19.00 -7.99
CA LEU A 39 18.57 19.72 -7.74
C LEU A 39 18.80 20.85 -6.73
N PRO A 40 18.30 22.06 -7.00
CA PRO A 40 18.29 23.12 -6.01
C PRO A 40 17.33 22.76 -4.87
N PHE A 41 17.64 23.22 -3.65
CA PHE A 41 16.66 23.14 -2.58
C PHE A 41 15.53 24.13 -2.86
N ARG A 42 14.33 23.59 -3.09
CA ARG A 42 13.10 24.38 -3.24
C ARG A 42 12.15 24.02 -2.10
N ASP A 43 11.73 25.00 -1.35
CA ASP A 43 10.82 24.85 -0.20
C ASP A 43 9.33 24.89 -0.62
N ASP A 44 9.06 24.60 -1.88
CA ASP A 44 7.69 24.52 -2.42
C ASP A 44 6.85 23.47 -1.70
N ILE A 45 5.55 23.73 -1.58
CA ILE A 45 4.60 22.75 -1.05
C ILE A 45 4.41 21.62 -2.06
N PRO A 46 4.65 20.36 -1.69
CA PRO A 46 4.46 19.25 -2.61
C PRO A 46 2.98 19.02 -2.91
N ASP A 47 2.68 18.64 -4.15
CA ASP A 47 1.39 18.13 -4.60
C ASP A 47 1.24 16.65 -4.22
N ILE A 48 2.34 15.90 -4.26
CA ILE A 48 2.43 14.49 -3.86
C ILE A 48 3.53 14.35 -2.80
N ASP A 49 3.19 13.74 -1.69
CA ASP A 49 4.15 13.44 -0.61
C ASP A 49 4.32 11.93 -0.49
N ILE A 50 5.58 11.45 -0.61
CA ILE A 50 5.92 10.02 -0.67
C ILE A 50 6.92 9.68 0.43
N TRP A 51 6.64 8.59 1.19
CA TRP A 51 7.57 8.03 2.17
C TRP A 51 7.43 6.50 2.23
N ASP A 52 8.40 5.85 2.88
CA ASP A 52 8.38 4.41 3.07
C ASP A 52 7.17 3.95 3.89
N ARG A 53 6.68 2.76 3.59
CA ARG A 53 5.79 2.01 4.49
C ARG A 53 6.56 1.68 5.77
N SER A 54 5.85 1.49 6.86
CA SER A 54 6.45 1.12 8.15
C SER A 54 7.20 -0.21 8.13
N ASP A 55 6.78 -1.14 7.24
CA ASP A 55 7.43 -2.44 7.04
C ASP A 55 8.54 -2.40 5.98
N LEU A 56 8.86 -1.24 5.42
CA LEU A 56 9.82 -1.03 4.34
C LEU A 56 9.55 -1.85 3.07
N GLN A 57 8.33 -2.36 2.89
CA GLN A 57 7.96 -3.19 1.73
C GLN A 57 7.32 -2.38 0.60
N GLY A 58 7.59 -1.09 0.53
CA GLY A 58 7.04 -0.18 -0.45
C GLY A 58 6.88 1.23 0.10
N ILE A 59 5.97 1.99 -0.49
CA ILE A 59 5.75 3.39 -0.17
C ILE A 59 4.29 3.71 0.15
N VAL A 60 4.10 4.79 0.88
CA VAL A 60 2.82 5.48 1.03
C VAL A 60 2.93 6.81 0.30
N ALA A 61 1.94 7.14 -0.52
CA ALA A 61 1.83 8.43 -1.18
C ALA A 61 0.54 9.14 -0.76
N ILE A 62 0.61 10.44 -0.45
CA ILE A 62 -0.57 11.28 -0.18
C ILE A 62 -0.67 12.35 -1.26
N ALA A 63 -1.83 12.43 -1.89
CA ALA A 63 -2.18 13.45 -2.86
C ALA A 63 -3.70 13.46 -3.13
N TYR A 64 -4.16 14.30 -4.04
CA TYR A 64 -5.46 14.14 -4.66
C TYR A 64 -5.52 12.83 -5.45
N GLU A 65 -6.72 12.24 -5.58
CA GLU A 65 -6.93 10.94 -6.25
C GLU A 65 -6.40 10.95 -7.70
N SER A 66 -6.66 12.04 -8.43
CA SER A 66 -6.17 12.27 -9.80
C SER A 66 -4.65 12.14 -9.91
N LEU A 67 -3.91 12.77 -8.98
CA LEU A 67 -2.45 12.73 -8.92
C LEU A 67 -1.92 11.36 -8.48
N LEU A 68 -2.59 10.68 -7.56
CA LEU A 68 -2.25 9.30 -7.17
C LEU A 68 -2.43 8.33 -8.34
N ASN A 69 -3.48 8.51 -9.15
CA ASN A 69 -3.71 7.71 -10.35
C ASN A 69 -2.59 7.94 -11.39
N LYS A 70 -2.16 9.20 -11.59
CA LYS A 70 -1.03 9.53 -12.46
C LYS A 70 0.27 8.91 -11.96
N LEU A 71 0.57 9.03 -10.66
CA LEU A 71 1.72 8.40 -10.01
C LEU A 71 1.70 6.88 -10.21
N ALA A 72 0.58 6.23 -9.88
CA ALA A 72 0.42 4.78 -10.01
C ALA A 72 0.58 4.33 -11.48
N HIS A 73 0.07 5.09 -12.44
CA HIS A 73 0.23 4.81 -13.87
C HIS A 73 1.72 4.81 -14.27
N VAL A 74 2.46 5.84 -13.88
CA VAL A 74 3.89 5.96 -14.17
C VAL A 74 4.68 4.81 -13.54
N LEU A 75 4.43 4.52 -12.27
CA LEU A 75 5.13 3.44 -11.57
C LEU A 75 4.79 2.07 -12.16
N ARG A 76 3.52 1.79 -12.52
CA ARG A 76 3.11 0.54 -13.17
C ARG A 76 3.80 0.34 -14.52
N ARG A 77 3.92 1.38 -15.30
CA ARG A 77 4.59 1.33 -16.62
C ARG A 77 6.07 1.02 -16.49
N ARG A 78 6.74 1.54 -15.48
CA ARG A 78 8.19 1.40 -15.26
C ARG A 78 8.57 0.15 -14.49
N LEU A 79 7.79 -0.22 -13.48
CA LEU A 79 8.13 -1.27 -12.52
C LEU A 79 7.32 -2.57 -12.70
N GLY A 80 6.16 -2.49 -13.33
CA GLY A 80 5.35 -3.63 -13.76
C GLY A 80 4.56 -4.33 -12.63
N TRP A 81 5.22 -4.85 -11.62
CA TRP A 81 4.65 -5.73 -10.59
C TRP A 81 4.22 -5.02 -9.29
N ILE A 82 4.02 -3.71 -9.30
CA ILE A 82 3.55 -2.99 -8.11
C ILE A 82 2.12 -3.39 -7.75
N ILE A 83 1.87 -3.49 -6.44
CA ILE A 83 0.51 -3.65 -5.91
C ILE A 83 0.08 -2.29 -5.36
N THR A 84 -1.01 -1.75 -5.87
CA THR A 84 -1.49 -0.42 -5.50
C THR A 84 -2.82 -0.53 -4.77
N ARG A 85 -2.92 0.05 -3.58
CA ARG A 85 -4.14 0.09 -2.79
C ARG A 85 -4.52 1.54 -2.55
N THR A 86 -5.66 1.92 -3.11
CA THR A 86 -6.28 3.22 -2.87
C THR A 86 -7.67 3.01 -2.29
N PRO A 87 -8.15 3.85 -1.38
CA PRO A 87 -9.52 3.79 -0.91
C PRO A 87 -10.47 4.14 -2.06
N ARG A 88 -11.70 3.59 -2.04
CA ARG A 88 -12.73 3.88 -3.05
C ARG A 88 -13.23 5.31 -3.02
N VAL A 89 -13.16 5.94 -1.86
CA VAL A 89 -13.47 7.35 -1.65
C VAL A 89 -12.36 7.98 -0.84
N ALA A 90 -11.89 9.15 -1.27
CA ALA A 90 -10.81 9.86 -0.60
C ALA A 90 -11.30 10.51 0.71
N LYS A 91 -10.42 10.56 1.72
CA LYS A 91 -10.70 11.33 2.94
C LYS A 91 -10.88 12.80 2.61
N SER A 92 -11.80 13.45 3.30
CA SER A 92 -12.18 14.85 3.09
C SER A 92 -12.88 15.15 1.75
N SER A 93 -13.13 14.16 0.89
CA SER A 93 -14.01 14.35 -0.27
C SER A 93 -15.43 14.70 0.18
N ILE A 94 -16.07 15.59 -0.55
CA ILE A 94 -17.44 16.05 -0.28
C ILE A 94 -18.35 15.51 -1.39
N TYR A 95 -19.52 15.04 -1.01
CA TYR A 95 -20.49 14.44 -1.91
C TYR A 95 -21.88 15.03 -1.68
N LYS A 96 -22.67 15.12 -2.78
CA LYS A 96 -24.14 15.11 -2.70
C LYS A 96 -24.53 13.66 -2.46
N GLY A 97 -24.98 13.33 -1.25
CA GLY A 97 -25.35 11.96 -0.87
C GLY A 97 -26.86 11.82 -0.73
N LYS A 98 -27.42 10.71 -1.25
CA LYS A 98 -28.84 10.37 -1.03
C LYS A 98 -28.96 9.46 0.17
N VAL A 99 -29.76 9.87 1.16
CA VAL A 99 -30.01 9.06 2.36
C VAL A 99 -31.00 7.95 2.00
N VAL A 100 -30.54 6.69 2.00
CA VAL A 100 -31.34 5.53 1.55
C VAL A 100 -31.97 4.71 2.69
N GLY A 101 -31.73 5.08 3.94
CA GLY A 101 -32.32 4.41 5.11
C GLY A 101 -31.31 4.08 6.20
N LYS A 102 -31.66 3.21 7.12
CA LYS A 102 -30.78 2.80 8.22
C LYS A 102 -30.04 1.49 7.90
N ASP A 103 -28.77 1.44 8.23
CA ASP A 103 -28.00 0.20 8.23
C ASP A 103 -28.45 -0.70 9.38
N ARG A 104 -28.88 -1.93 9.09
CA ARG A 104 -29.45 -2.87 10.06
C ARG A 104 -28.45 -3.28 11.15
N ARG A 105 -27.16 -3.27 10.85
CA ARG A 105 -26.11 -3.73 11.76
C ARG A 105 -25.65 -2.63 12.73
N THR A 106 -25.52 -1.39 12.22
CA THR A 106 -24.94 -0.27 12.99
C THR A 106 -26.01 0.71 13.51
N GLY A 107 -27.24 0.68 12.96
CA GLY A 107 -28.28 1.65 13.25
C GLY A 107 -28.04 3.05 12.66
N GLN A 108 -26.89 3.29 11.99
CA GLN A 108 -26.54 4.55 11.37
C GLN A 108 -27.28 4.75 10.03
N MET A 109 -27.37 6.00 9.58
CA MET A 109 -27.97 6.27 8.28
C MET A 109 -27.02 5.82 7.17
N LYS A 110 -27.56 5.08 6.21
CA LYS A 110 -26.84 4.67 5.00
C LYS A 110 -27.07 5.73 3.92
N VAL A 111 -25.99 6.23 3.35
CA VAL A 111 -26.00 7.30 2.35
C VAL A 111 -25.33 6.80 1.08
N ASP A 112 -26.05 6.88 -0.04
CA ASP A 112 -25.51 6.58 -1.36
C ASP A 112 -24.67 7.77 -1.86
N LEU A 113 -23.44 7.47 -2.30
CA LEU A 113 -22.46 8.43 -2.83
C LEU A 113 -22.29 8.30 -4.36
N GLY A 114 -23.14 7.52 -5.02
CA GLY A 114 -23.08 7.17 -6.44
C GLY A 114 -22.22 5.93 -6.73
N LYS A 115 -20.99 5.86 -6.23
CA LYS A 115 -20.10 4.71 -6.42
C LYS A 115 -20.20 3.67 -5.31
N MET A 116 -20.64 4.06 -4.14
CA MET A 116 -20.81 3.20 -2.96
C MET A 116 -21.63 3.91 -1.87
N CYS A 117 -22.03 3.15 -0.86
CA CYS A 117 -22.70 3.73 0.31
C CYS A 117 -21.72 3.96 1.46
N GLY A 118 -21.91 5.09 2.15
CA GLY A 118 -21.25 5.41 3.42
C GLY A 118 -22.21 5.35 4.59
N LEU A 119 -21.68 5.45 5.81
CA LEU A 119 -22.42 5.47 7.06
C LEU A 119 -22.33 6.85 7.71
N LEU A 120 -23.49 7.43 8.01
CA LEU A 120 -23.65 8.75 8.61
C LEU A 120 -24.19 8.56 10.04
N PRO A 121 -23.37 8.85 11.06
CA PRO A 121 -23.73 8.59 12.46
C PRO A 121 -24.71 9.64 13.04
N GLU A 122 -24.91 10.79 12.40
CA GLU A 122 -25.79 11.84 12.87
C GLU A 122 -27.27 11.36 12.92
N LYS A 123 -27.98 11.78 13.97
CA LYS A 123 -29.39 11.46 14.20
C LYS A 123 -30.32 12.50 13.58
N GLY A 124 -31.59 12.15 13.40
CA GLY A 124 -32.60 13.10 12.94
C GLY A 124 -32.64 13.38 11.43
N ILE A 125 -31.86 12.66 10.63
CA ILE A 125 -31.82 12.82 9.17
C ILE A 125 -32.96 12.02 8.54
N LYS A 126 -33.73 12.67 7.66
CA LYS A 126 -34.86 12.04 6.96
C LYS A 126 -34.36 11.12 5.84
N PRO A 127 -34.92 9.91 5.69
CA PRO A 127 -34.71 9.09 4.49
C PRO A 127 -35.15 9.83 3.21
N ASP A 128 -34.63 9.39 2.08
CA ASP A 128 -34.89 9.93 0.74
C ASP A 128 -34.54 11.42 0.52
N SER A 129 -33.83 12.03 1.49
CA SER A 129 -33.29 13.38 1.35
C SER A 129 -31.86 13.38 0.79
N PHE A 130 -31.51 14.44 0.05
CA PHE A 130 -30.12 14.72 -0.29
C PHE A 130 -29.45 15.52 0.82
N LYS A 131 -28.17 15.18 1.08
CA LYS A 131 -27.33 15.87 2.06
C LYS A 131 -25.92 16.06 1.52
N MET A 132 -25.35 17.22 1.76
CA MET A 132 -23.91 17.41 1.61
C MET A 132 -23.20 16.65 2.72
N VAL A 133 -22.34 15.72 2.35
CA VAL A 133 -21.63 14.85 3.31
C VAL A 133 -20.16 14.77 2.97
N GLN A 134 -19.32 14.74 4.00
CA GLN A 134 -17.87 14.63 3.88
C GLN A 134 -17.38 13.28 4.42
N VAL A 135 -16.42 12.67 3.73
CA VAL A 135 -15.75 11.45 4.17
C VAL A 135 -14.78 11.77 5.30
N ARG A 136 -15.02 11.25 6.50
CA ARG A 136 -14.16 11.42 7.69
C ARG A 136 -13.15 10.30 7.88
N ALA A 137 -13.60 9.07 7.65
CA ALA A 137 -12.75 7.88 7.74
C ALA A 137 -13.15 6.87 6.66
N HIS A 138 -12.15 6.19 6.15
CA HIS A 138 -12.30 5.10 5.18
C HIS A 138 -11.23 4.04 5.45
N ASP A 139 -11.41 2.86 4.85
CA ASP A 139 -10.36 1.88 4.67
C ASP A 139 -10.26 1.49 3.16
N TYR A 140 -9.38 0.57 2.83
CA TYR A 140 -9.20 0.12 1.44
C TYR A 140 -10.40 -0.71 0.89
N GLY A 141 -11.62 -0.41 1.38
CA GLY A 141 -12.89 -0.96 0.90
C GLY A 141 -13.32 -2.25 1.60
N ARG A 142 -12.83 -2.49 2.79
CA ARG A 142 -13.31 -3.55 3.70
C ARG A 142 -14.50 -3.11 4.52
N LYS A 143 -14.58 -1.82 4.85
CA LYS A 143 -15.69 -1.20 5.60
C LYS A 143 -16.28 -0.04 4.81
N SER A 144 -17.53 0.28 5.08
CA SER A 144 -18.17 1.49 4.57
C SER A 144 -17.47 2.73 5.13
N PRO A 145 -17.27 3.79 4.33
CA PRO A 145 -16.72 5.05 4.82
C PRO A 145 -17.64 5.68 5.87
N VAL A 146 -17.03 6.33 6.85
CA VAL A 146 -17.76 7.14 7.85
C VAL A 146 -17.89 8.55 7.30
N LEU A 147 -19.11 9.06 7.32
CA LEU A 147 -19.49 10.37 6.80
C LEU A 147 -19.82 11.34 7.93
N SER A 148 -19.87 12.63 7.61
CA SER A 148 -20.36 13.70 8.47
C SER A 148 -20.98 14.81 7.63
N THR A 149 -22.00 15.47 8.15
CA THR A 149 -22.59 16.69 7.59
C THR A 149 -21.80 17.95 7.99
N ASN A 150 -20.87 17.81 8.95
CA ASN A 150 -19.98 18.90 9.36
C ASN A 150 -18.84 19.06 8.33
N ILE A 151 -19.02 19.93 7.33
CA ILE A 151 -18.13 20.06 6.18
C ILE A 151 -16.92 20.94 6.54
N THR A 152 -15.73 20.52 6.10
CA THR A 152 -14.51 21.35 6.11
C THR A 152 -13.93 21.36 4.70
N VAL A 153 -13.38 22.50 4.25
CA VAL A 153 -12.78 22.60 2.91
C VAL A 153 -11.26 22.69 3.05
N PRO A 154 -10.53 21.59 2.75
CA PRO A 154 -9.08 21.58 2.90
C PRO A 154 -8.38 22.19 1.68
N GLY A 155 -7.41 23.07 1.93
CA GLY A 155 -6.45 23.56 0.95
C GLY A 155 -5.00 23.28 1.32
N LYS A 156 -4.07 23.82 0.53
CA LYS A 156 -2.62 23.66 0.77
C LYS A 156 -2.16 24.42 2.01
N VAL A 157 -2.67 25.61 2.20
CA VAL A 157 -2.23 26.60 3.22
C VAL A 157 -3.10 26.56 4.47
N ALA A 158 -4.41 26.44 4.28
CA ALA A 158 -5.41 26.48 5.32
C ALA A 158 -6.49 25.42 5.11
N VAL A 159 -7.37 25.28 6.11
CA VAL A 159 -8.63 24.53 6.01
C VAL A 159 -9.73 25.48 6.48
N LEU A 160 -10.80 25.63 5.70
CA LEU A 160 -12.00 26.30 6.17
C LEU A 160 -12.79 25.38 7.10
N LEU A 161 -13.19 25.94 8.24
CA LEU A 161 -13.93 25.24 9.29
C LEU A 161 -15.37 25.75 9.34
N PRO A 162 -16.37 24.93 9.62
CA PRO A 162 -17.77 25.38 9.73
C PRO A 162 -18.00 26.25 10.99
N GLU A 163 -17.14 26.11 12.02
CA GLU A 163 -17.20 26.98 13.18
C GLU A 163 -16.34 28.24 12.94
N PRO A 164 -16.79 29.45 13.33
CA PRO A 164 -16.08 30.71 13.09
C PRO A 164 -14.90 30.93 14.05
N VAL A 165 -13.93 30.04 14.04
CA VAL A 165 -12.74 30.01 14.88
C VAL A 165 -11.45 30.10 14.06
N VAL A 166 -10.38 30.63 14.68
CA VAL A 166 -9.03 30.55 14.11
C VAL A 166 -8.22 29.52 14.88
N ARG A 167 -7.72 28.52 14.17
CA ARG A 167 -6.87 27.45 14.71
C ARG A 167 -5.54 27.42 13.96
N ILE A 168 -4.50 26.89 14.61
CA ILE A 168 -3.15 26.79 14.03
C ILE A 168 -2.66 25.37 14.23
N SER A 169 -2.06 24.78 13.19
CA SER A 169 -1.43 23.46 13.26
C SER A 169 -0.50 23.35 14.47
N THR A 170 -0.63 22.30 15.25
CA THR A 170 0.22 22.01 16.41
C THR A 170 1.68 21.77 16.04
N LYS A 171 1.96 21.53 14.75
CA LYS A 171 3.31 21.35 14.20
C LYS A 171 4.06 22.68 14.04
N ILE A 172 3.39 23.83 14.05
CA ILE A 172 4.03 25.15 14.05
C ILE A 172 4.38 25.47 15.51
N LYS A 173 5.68 25.41 15.84
CA LYS A 173 6.18 25.60 17.21
C LYS A 173 6.62 27.04 17.48
N ASP A 174 6.93 27.83 16.45
CA ASP A 174 7.36 29.24 16.57
C ASP A 174 6.21 30.10 17.07
N GLU A 175 6.34 30.60 18.30
CA GLU A 175 5.33 31.43 18.98
C GLU A 175 5.11 32.79 18.30
N LYS A 176 6.13 33.39 17.69
CA LYS A 176 5.99 34.64 16.94
C LYS A 176 5.11 34.41 15.71
N LYS A 177 5.39 33.32 14.95
CA LYS A 177 4.60 32.98 13.79
C LYS A 177 3.19 32.56 14.16
N ARG A 178 2.99 31.86 15.27
CA ARG A 178 1.65 31.54 15.78
C ARG A 178 0.82 32.75 16.07
N ARG A 179 1.39 33.75 16.79
CA ARG A 179 0.72 35.05 17.10
C ARG A 179 0.36 35.78 15.80
N TYR A 180 1.30 35.88 14.87
CA TYR A 180 1.08 36.50 13.56
C TYR A 180 -0.08 35.81 12.80
N LEU A 181 -0.05 34.46 12.65
CA LEU A 181 -1.10 33.72 11.97
C LEU A 181 -2.46 33.83 12.68
N THR A 182 -2.47 33.96 14.00
CA THR A 182 -3.70 34.17 14.75
C THR A 182 -4.31 35.56 14.44
N ALA A 183 -3.48 36.60 14.41
CA ALA A 183 -3.93 37.96 14.10
C ALA A 183 -4.44 38.04 12.65
N LEU A 184 -3.67 37.55 11.69
CA LEU A 184 -4.06 37.50 10.27
C LEU A 184 -5.34 36.70 10.07
N GLY A 185 -5.45 35.53 10.70
CA GLY A 185 -6.66 34.69 10.59
C GLY A 185 -7.90 35.35 11.17
N LYS A 186 -7.78 36.12 12.28
CA LYS A 186 -8.89 36.92 12.84
C LYS A 186 -9.33 38.05 11.88
N GLN A 187 -8.39 38.68 11.21
CA GLN A 187 -8.67 39.71 10.21
C GLN A 187 -9.39 39.10 9.00
N LEU A 188 -8.83 38.03 8.41
CA LEU A 188 -9.40 37.36 7.22
C LEU A 188 -10.78 36.78 7.49
N ARG A 189 -11.01 36.25 8.69
CA ARG A 189 -12.30 35.68 9.07
C ARG A 189 -13.47 36.66 8.95
N GLN A 190 -13.24 37.94 9.00
CA GLN A 190 -14.31 38.93 8.79
C GLN A 190 -14.90 38.90 7.38
N HIS A 191 -14.14 38.34 6.42
CA HIS A 191 -14.53 38.22 5.01
C HIS A 191 -14.86 36.78 4.59
N THR A 192 -14.88 35.80 5.51
CA THR A 192 -15.10 34.40 5.20
C THR A 192 -16.54 33.93 5.36
N GLU A 193 -17.52 34.85 5.40
CA GLU A 193 -18.96 34.49 5.45
C GLU A 193 -19.30 33.47 6.55
N GLY A 194 -18.68 33.60 7.71
CA GLY A 194 -18.91 32.72 8.85
C GLY A 194 -17.96 31.48 8.94
N TRP A 195 -17.13 31.24 7.95
CA TRP A 195 -16.13 30.18 8.03
C TRP A 195 -14.99 30.53 8.96
N GLY A 196 -14.51 29.55 9.74
CA GLY A 196 -13.26 29.62 10.49
C GLY A 196 -12.07 29.20 9.63
N ILE A 197 -10.85 29.48 10.13
CA ILE A 197 -9.60 29.20 9.44
C ILE A 197 -8.71 28.32 10.33
N LEU A 198 -8.30 27.16 9.84
CA LEU A 198 -7.21 26.36 10.43
C LEU A 198 -5.97 26.48 9.56
N TRP A 199 -4.97 27.22 10.02
CA TRP A 199 -3.68 27.31 9.35
C TRP A 199 -2.92 25.99 9.40
N ARG A 200 -2.51 25.48 8.22
CA ARG A 200 -1.69 24.27 8.10
C ARG A 200 -0.21 24.58 8.34
N THR A 201 0.60 23.54 8.49
CA THR A 201 2.05 23.70 8.75
C THR A 201 2.76 24.51 7.65
N ALA A 202 2.33 24.38 6.40
CA ALA A 202 2.85 25.14 5.27
C ALA A 202 2.74 26.66 5.46
N ALA A 203 1.68 27.16 6.12
CA ALA A 203 1.46 28.58 6.38
C ALA A 203 2.61 29.26 7.13
N ALA A 204 3.42 28.49 7.88
CA ALA A 204 4.54 29.07 8.62
C ALA A 204 5.63 29.69 7.74
N LYS A 205 5.72 29.26 6.48
CA LYS A 205 6.80 29.64 5.55
C LYS A 205 6.38 30.65 4.49
N LEU A 206 5.09 30.95 4.40
CA LEU A 206 4.50 31.78 3.36
C LEU A 206 4.44 33.26 3.74
N THR A 207 4.43 34.11 2.71
CA THR A 207 4.19 35.54 2.82
C THR A 207 2.72 35.83 3.12
N GLU A 208 2.42 37.05 3.58
CA GLU A 208 1.04 37.44 3.85
C GLU A 208 0.17 37.37 2.59
N LYS A 209 0.71 37.77 1.45
CA LYS A 209 0.00 37.69 0.16
C LYS A 209 -0.41 36.28 -0.16
N GLU A 210 0.53 35.32 -0.10
CA GLU A 210 0.25 33.91 -0.37
C GLU A 210 -0.76 33.29 0.62
N LEU A 211 -0.75 33.78 1.86
CA LEU A 211 -1.72 33.35 2.88
C LEU A 211 -3.12 33.87 2.57
N ARG A 212 -3.25 35.14 2.14
CA ARG A 212 -4.53 35.73 1.71
C ARG A 212 -5.06 35.04 0.45
N ASP A 213 -4.24 35.00 -0.59
CA ASP A 213 -4.59 34.34 -1.86
C ASP A 213 -5.06 32.90 -1.62
N GLY A 214 -4.38 32.16 -0.72
CA GLY A 214 -4.76 30.78 -0.39
C GLY A 214 -6.07 30.65 0.41
N VAL A 215 -6.51 31.67 1.14
CA VAL A 215 -7.84 31.68 1.78
C VAL A 215 -8.91 32.05 0.76
N ASP A 216 -8.64 33.05 -0.10
CA ASP A 216 -9.57 33.49 -1.15
C ASP A 216 -9.86 32.35 -2.15
N ASP A 217 -8.82 31.63 -2.60
CA ASP A 217 -8.96 30.41 -3.43
C ASP A 217 -9.88 29.35 -2.76
N LEU A 218 -9.79 29.21 -1.43
CA LEU A 218 -10.65 28.26 -0.71
C LEU A 218 -12.09 28.74 -0.60
N LEU A 219 -12.34 30.02 -0.52
CA LEU A 219 -13.68 30.59 -0.53
C LEU A 219 -14.33 30.36 -1.91
N ASP A 220 -13.61 30.59 -3.01
CA ASP A 220 -14.08 30.31 -4.36
C ASP A 220 -14.40 28.83 -4.57
N VAL A 221 -13.55 27.94 -4.04
CA VAL A 221 -13.81 26.50 -4.05
C VAL A 221 -15.07 26.18 -3.25
N THR A 222 -15.26 26.81 -2.10
CA THR A 222 -16.43 26.58 -1.25
C THR A 222 -17.71 27.00 -1.95
N GLN A 223 -17.74 28.17 -2.57
CA GLN A 223 -18.89 28.66 -3.34
C GLN A 223 -19.25 27.69 -4.48
N ARG A 224 -18.25 27.18 -5.21
CA ARG A 224 -18.46 26.18 -6.25
C ARG A 224 -19.05 24.88 -5.71
N ILE A 225 -18.57 24.38 -4.56
CA ILE A 225 -19.14 23.16 -3.93
C ILE A 225 -20.62 23.33 -3.60
N TYR A 226 -21.04 24.52 -3.12
CA TYR A 226 -22.46 24.79 -2.83
C TYR A 226 -23.28 24.94 -4.12
N ALA A 227 -22.77 25.61 -5.15
CA ALA A 227 -23.44 25.71 -6.46
C ALA A 227 -23.61 24.32 -7.07
N ASP A 228 -22.56 23.50 -7.13
CA ASP A 228 -22.61 22.13 -7.64
C ASP A 228 -23.60 21.24 -6.85
N PHE A 229 -23.75 21.49 -5.55
CA PHE A 229 -24.73 20.76 -4.74
C PHE A 229 -26.17 21.00 -5.22
N GLU A 230 -26.49 22.22 -5.63
CA GLU A 230 -27.82 22.52 -6.16
C GLU A 230 -28.01 21.98 -7.58
N GLU A 231 -27.01 22.09 -8.45
CA GLU A 231 -27.07 21.78 -9.87
C GLU A 231 -26.99 20.28 -10.19
N VAL A 232 -26.17 19.51 -9.43
CA VAL A 232 -25.94 18.08 -9.75
C VAL A 232 -27.19 17.25 -9.48
N ASP A 233 -27.65 16.51 -10.48
CA ASP A 233 -28.74 15.55 -10.33
C ASP A 233 -28.22 14.25 -9.69
N GLY A 234 -28.84 13.84 -8.57
CA GLY A 234 -28.53 12.60 -7.88
C GLY A 234 -27.24 12.62 -7.04
N PRO A 235 -26.81 11.44 -6.54
CA PRO A 235 -25.61 11.32 -5.73
C PRO A 235 -24.35 11.47 -6.55
N GLY A 236 -23.40 12.33 -6.11
CA GLY A 236 -22.18 12.62 -6.84
C GLY A 236 -21.12 13.29 -6.00
N ARG A 237 -19.87 13.29 -6.49
CA ARG A 237 -18.74 13.96 -5.85
C ARG A 237 -18.72 15.45 -6.23
N LEU A 238 -18.72 16.31 -5.22
CA LEU A 238 -18.65 17.78 -5.35
C LEU A 238 -17.21 18.29 -5.16
N PHE A 239 -16.43 17.63 -4.29
CA PHE A 239 -15.05 18.02 -4.02
C PHE A 239 -14.15 16.81 -3.89
N GLU A 240 -12.99 16.88 -4.54
CA GLU A 240 -11.96 15.86 -4.44
C GLU A 240 -11.11 16.06 -3.19
N GLY A 241 -11.14 15.07 -2.29
CA GLY A 241 -10.29 15.08 -1.11
C GLY A 241 -8.91 14.48 -1.37
N THR A 242 -8.04 14.60 -0.37
CA THR A 242 -6.74 13.91 -0.39
C THR A 242 -6.90 12.44 -0.02
N SER A 243 -6.16 11.58 -0.70
CA SER A 243 -6.16 10.14 -0.50
C SER A 243 -4.76 9.62 -0.19
N ASN A 244 -4.71 8.43 0.40
CA ASN A 244 -3.47 7.69 0.60
C ASN A 244 -3.43 6.53 -0.40
N ALA A 245 -2.35 6.44 -1.17
CA ALA A 245 -2.03 5.22 -1.90
C ALA A 245 -0.99 4.43 -1.11
N ASP A 246 -1.31 3.18 -0.81
CA ASP A 246 -0.37 2.17 -0.32
C ASP A 246 0.16 1.42 -1.56
N ILE A 247 1.43 1.56 -1.86
CA ILE A 247 2.07 0.96 -3.03
C ILE A 247 3.14 -0.01 -2.55
N GLU A 248 2.87 -1.30 -2.69
CA GLU A 248 3.76 -2.36 -2.24
C GLU A 248 4.72 -2.79 -3.36
N PHE A 249 5.96 -3.04 -2.97
CA PHE A 249 7.08 -3.40 -3.83
C PHE A 249 7.54 -4.83 -3.56
N PRO A 250 7.00 -5.84 -4.25
CA PRO A 250 7.52 -7.20 -4.17
C PRO A 250 8.93 -7.31 -4.75
N ALA A 251 9.56 -8.46 -4.62
CA ALA A 251 10.95 -8.72 -5.02
C ALA A 251 11.25 -8.29 -6.46
N GLU A 252 10.31 -8.49 -7.40
CA GLU A 252 10.46 -8.08 -8.79
C GLU A 252 10.61 -6.56 -8.93
N VAL A 253 9.88 -5.81 -8.11
CA VAL A 253 9.93 -4.34 -8.11
C VAL A 253 11.20 -3.84 -7.45
N LYS A 254 11.62 -4.44 -6.32
CA LYS A 254 12.90 -4.11 -5.67
C LYS A 254 14.07 -4.29 -6.63
N LYS A 255 14.08 -5.40 -7.38
CA LYS A 255 15.08 -5.64 -8.43
C LYS A 255 15.07 -4.56 -9.51
N ALA A 256 13.90 -4.18 -10.03
CA ALA A 256 13.77 -3.12 -11.03
C ALA A 256 14.20 -1.74 -10.50
N LEU A 257 13.98 -1.49 -9.21
CA LEU A 257 14.45 -0.27 -8.53
C LEU A 257 15.97 -0.29 -8.33
N ASP A 258 16.58 -1.44 -8.02
CA ASP A 258 18.04 -1.62 -7.97
C ASP A 258 18.68 -1.35 -9.34
N GLU A 259 18.10 -1.90 -10.40
CA GLU A 259 18.52 -1.65 -11.79
C GLU A 259 18.38 -0.15 -12.18
N THR A 260 17.31 0.50 -11.73
CA THR A 260 17.09 1.94 -11.95
C THR A 260 18.15 2.76 -11.22
N ARG A 261 18.46 2.40 -9.97
CA ARG A 261 19.46 3.06 -9.15
C ARG A 261 20.89 2.85 -9.69
N GLY A 262 21.18 1.65 -10.18
CA GLY A 262 22.47 1.31 -10.79
C GLY A 262 22.82 2.14 -12.02
N LYS A 263 21.83 2.75 -12.68
CA LYS A 263 22.06 3.67 -13.82
C LYS A 263 22.55 5.06 -13.40
N ILE A 264 22.40 5.41 -12.14
CA ILE A 264 22.73 6.74 -11.60
C ILE A 264 23.90 6.73 -10.61
N ARG A 265 24.21 5.56 -10.03
CA ARG A 265 25.37 5.37 -9.17
C ARG A 265 25.70 3.90 -9.00
N PRO A 266 26.95 3.54 -8.66
CA PRO A 266 27.28 2.20 -8.21
C PRO A 266 26.33 1.76 -7.08
N THR A 267 25.76 0.58 -7.22
CA THR A 267 24.72 0.09 -6.32
C THR A 267 24.98 -1.36 -5.97
N MET A 268 24.97 -1.71 -4.68
CA MET A 268 25.12 -3.10 -4.25
C MET A 268 23.96 -3.95 -4.79
N LYS A 269 24.26 -5.19 -5.23
CA LYS A 269 23.20 -6.14 -5.63
C LYS A 269 22.23 -6.36 -4.48
N HIS A 270 20.94 -6.41 -4.78
CA HIS A 270 19.87 -6.55 -3.79
C HIS A 270 19.78 -5.41 -2.76
N HIS A 271 20.17 -4.18 -3.14
CA HIS A 271 20.15 -2.98 -2.31
C HIS A 271 18.84 -2.81 -1.52
N HIS A 272 17.69 -2.75 -2.24
CA HIS A 272 16.40 -2.52 -1.58
C HIS A 272 15.94 -3.71 -0.74
N PHE A 273 16.30 -4.95 -1.12
CA PHE A 273 16.03 -6.11 -0.27
C PHE A 273 16.78 -6.01 1.05
N TYR A 274 18.09 -5.79 1.02
CA TYR A 274 18.89 -5.70 2.24
C TYR A 274 18.50 -4.51 3.11
N LYS A 275 18.19 -3.36 2.53
CA LYS A 275 17.66 -2.22 3.29
C LYS A 275 16.33 -2.53 3.96
N SER A 276 15.43 -3.24 3.28
CA SER A 276 14.15 -3.67 3.86
C SER A 276 14.27 -4.84 4.85
N ALA A 277 15.44 -5.47 4.91
CA ALA A 277 15.78 -6.55 5.83
C ALA A 277 16.65 -6.10 7.03
N SER A 278 16.64 -4.79 7.34
CA SER A 278 17.38 -4.17 8.47
C SER A 278 18.91 -4.09 8.31
N TYR A 279 19.43 -4.36 7.10
CA TYR A 279 20.89 -4.21 6.82
C TYR A 279 21.22 -2.85 6.17
N GLY A 280 20.35 -1.86 6.29
CA GLY A 280 20.54 -0.52 5.70
C GLY A 280 21.90 0.09 5.99
N PRO A 281 22.36 0.18 7.25
CA PRO A 281 23.68 0.74 7.58
C PRO A 281 24.86 0.05 6.89
N LEU A 282 24.80 -1.28 6.73
CA LEU A 282 25.87 -2.03 6.05
C LEU A 282 25.83 -1.80 4.53
N VAL A 283 24.64 -1.69 3.95
CA VAL A 283 24.47 -1.32 2.54
C VAL A 283 25.04 0.08 2.29
N ASP A 284 24.68 1.05 3.14
CA ASP A 284 25.16 2.43 3.01
C ASP A 284 26.67 2.51 3.14
N PHE A 285 27.26 1.80 4.09
CA PHE A 285 28.72 1.71 4.27
C PHE A 285 29.40 1.08 3.03
N GLY A 286 28.88 -0.06 2.54
CA GLY A 286 29.41 -0.70 1.34
C GLY A 286 29.33 0.20 0.11
N GLU A 287 28.24 0.95 -0.04
CA GLU A 287 28.07 1.87 -1.15
C GLU A 287 28.96 3.12 -1.12
N LEU A 288 29.38 3.58 0.07
CA LEU A 288 30.42 4.60 0.18
C LEU A 288 31.75 4.10 -0.41
N ILE A 289 32.12 2.85 -0.15
CA ILE A 289 33.34 2.25 -0.68
C ILE A 289 33.25 2.11 -2.21
N ILE A 290 32.17 1.55 -2.73
CA ILE A 290 32.02 1.33 -4.18
C ILE A 290 31.76 2.63 -4.96
N GLU A 291 31.41 3.73 -4.32
CA GLU A 291 31.34 5.05 -4.96
C GLU A 291 32.75 5.58 -5.28
N GLU A 292 33.74 5.28 -4.43
CA GLU A 292 35.15 5.61 -4.64
C GLU A 292 35.87 4.56 -5.48
N ARG A 293 35.47 3.28 -5.35
CA ARG A 293 36.09 2.10 -6.00
C ARG A 293 35.01 1.21 -6.63
N PRO A 294 34.47 1.57 -7.79
CA PRO A 294 33.39 0.81 -8.44
C PRO A 294 33.73 -0.66 -8.73
N GLU A 295 35.01 -0.99 -8.94
CA GLU A 295 35.52 -2.35 -9.13
C GLU A 295 35.28 -3.27 -7.91
N GLU A 296 35.14 -2.71 -6.73
CA GLU A 296 34.90 -3.46 -5.48
C GLU A 296 33.42 -3.87 -5.29
N GLN A 297 32.52 -3.56 -6.21
CA GLN A 297 31.09 -3.80 -6.07
C GLN A 297 30.75 -5.27 -5.79
N ASP A 298 31.33 -6.20 -6.55
CA ASP A 298 31.06 -7.63 -6.36
C ASP A 298 31.68 -8.15 -5.06
N TYR A 299 32.86 -7.65 -4.71
CA TYR A 299 33.51 -7.98 -3.44
C TYR A 299 32.68 -7.53 -2.26
N MET A 300 32.25 -6.27 -2.23
CA MET A 300 31.43 -5.72 -1.14
C MET A 300 30.07 -6.44 -1.03
N THR A 301 29.44 -6.73 -2.18
CA THR A 301 28.21 -7.52 -2.21
C THR A 301 28.41 -8.90 -1.57
N SER A 302 29.51 -9.61 -1.93
CA SER A 302 29.82 -10.93 -1.38
C SER A 302 30.07 -10.90 0.14
N LYS A 303 30.68 -9.81 0.64
CA LYS A 303 30.90 -9.63 2.08
C LYS A 303 29.57 -9.41 2.83
N LEU A 304 28.68 -8.61 2.26
CA LEU A 304 27.33 -8.40 2.84
C LEU A 304 26.54 -9.72 2.84
N GLU A 305 26.54 -10.46 1.73
CA GLU A 305 25.89 -11.77 1.64
C GLU A 305 26.41 -12.74 2.72
N ARG A 306 27.72 -12.75 2.96
CA ARG A 306 28.34 -13.56 4.04
C ARG A 306 27.88 -13.12 5.42
N VAL A 307 27.70 -11.83 5.68
CA VAL A 307 27.16 -11.34 6.97
C VAL A 307 25.69 -11.77 7.10
N VAL A 308 24.86 -11.51 6.09
CA VAL A 308 23.44 -11.85 6.09
C VAL A 308 23.20 -13.35 6.23
N SER A 309 24.08 -14.20 5.62
CA SER A 309 23.95 -15.66 5.68
C SER A 309 24.02 -16.24 7.09
N ARG A 310 24.62 -15.50 8.05
CA ARG A 310 24.68 -15.93 9.46
C ARG A 310 23.30 -15.92 10.12
N ASP A 311 22.45 -14.98 9.69
CA ASP A 311 21.13 -14.74 10.25
C ASP A 311 20.01 -15.40 9.41
N MET A 312 20.39 -16.03 8.27
CA MET A 312 19.46 -16.81 7.46
C MET A 312 18.99 -18.07 8.19
N PRO A 313 17.74 -18.51 7.95
CA PRO A 313 17.17 -19.67 8.64
C PRO A 313 17.97 -20.95 8.41
N LYS A 314 18.22 -21.68 9.50
CA LYS A 314 18.93 -22.96 9.56
C LYS A 314 17.96 -24.10 9.88
N VAL A 315 18.41 -25.34 9.71
CA VAL A 315 17.63 -26.51 10.13
C VAL A 315 17.32 -26.43 11.61
N ASN A 316 16.08 -26.74 11.99
CA ASN A 316 15.45 -26.61 13.30
C ASN A 316 15.09 -25.19 13.73
N ASP A 317 15.40 -24.15 12.96
CA ASP A 317 14.93 -22.80 13.25
C ASP A 317 13.41 -22.68 13.08
N SER A 318 12.85 -21.82 13.88
CA SER A 318 11.46 -21.40 13.79
C SER A 318 11.31 -20.29 12.75
N ILE A 319 10.36 -20.42 11.84
CA ILE A 319 10.15 -19.47 10.76
C ILE A 319 8.66 -19.09 10.60
N ASN A 320 8.40 -17.83 10.33
CA ASN A 320 7.06 -17.35 9.98
C ASN A 320 6.85 -17.35 8.46
N ILE A 321 5.63 -17.62 8.02
CA ILE A 321 5.23 -17.46 6.62
C ILE A 321 4.20 -16.32 6.57
N GLU A 322 4.60 -15.21 6.00
CA GLU A 322 3.75 -14.02 5.77
C GLU A 322 3.06 -14.15 4.42
N HIS A 323 1.80 -14.52 4.47
CA HIS A 323 0.90 -14.64 3.33
C HIS A 323 0.16 -13.31 3.18
N VAL A 324 0.70 -12.39 2.38
CA VAL A 324 0.14 -11.06 2.19
C VAL A 324 -0.91 -11.10 1.08
N LYS A 325 -2.14 -10.69 1.38
CA LYS A 325 -3.22 -10.61 0.38
C LYS A 325 -3.13 -9.30 -0.43
N LEU A 326 -3.70 -9.32 -1.64
CA LEU A 326 -3.73 -8.12 -2.50
C LEU A 326 -4.40 -6.91 -1.84
N ASP A 327 -5.30 -7.12 -0.88
CA ASP A 327 -5.94 -6.06 -0.09
C ASP A 327 -5.09 -5.54 1.09
N GLY A 328 -3.85 -6.02 1.24
CA GLY A 328 -2.89 -5.61 2.26
C GLY A 328 -3.01 -6.33 3.61
N ARG A 329 -3.92 -7.28 3.76
CA ARG A 329 -3.95 -8.13 4.97
C ARG A 329 -2.72 -9.03 4.99
N ASN A 330 -1.94 -8.97 6.06
CA ASN A 330 -0.86 -9.92 6.31
C ASN A 330 -1.40 -11.07 7.18
N ILE A 331 -1.45 -12.27 6.62
CA ILE A 331 -1.87 -13.49 7.30
C ILE A 331 -0.59 -14.27 7.64
N VAL A 332 -0.17 -14.18 8.90
CA VAL A 332 0.94 -15.01 9.37
C VAL A 332 0.39 -16.42 9.58
N LEU A 333 0.88 -17.37 8.77
CA LEU A 333 0.52 -18.78 8.93
C LEU A 333 1.14 -19.32 10.22
N SER A 334 0.59 -20.42 10.73
CA SER A 334 1.13 -21.05 11.95
C SER A 334 2.64 -21.23 11.84
N ARG A 335 3.36 -20.90 12.93
CA ARG A 335 4.82 -20.99 13.01
C ARG A 335 5.32 -22.35 12.52
N GLY A 336 6.26 -22.34 11.58
CA GLY A 336 6.89 -23.52 11.00
C GLY A 336 8.27 -23.79 11.60
N ILE A 337 8.75 -25.00 11.41
CA ILE A 337 10.13 -25.40 11.69
C ILE A 337 10.80 -25.71 10.35
N VAL A 338 11.99 -25.20 10.15
CA VAL A 338 12.81 -25.51 8.99
C VAL A 338 13.35 -26.93 9.15
N THR A 339 12.99 -27.84 8.26
CA THR A 339 13.40 -29.25 8.32
C THR A 339 14.58 -29.58 7.40
N GLU A 340 14.80 -28.74 6.40
CA GLU A 340 15.84 -28.93 5.41
C GLU A 340 16.25 -27.57 4.81
N VAL A 341 17.55 -27.41 4.58
CA VAL A 341 18.13 -26.25 3.87
C VAL A 341 19.07 -26.78 2.81
N ASN A 342 18.77 -26.47 1.55
CA ASN A 342 19.57 -26.82 0.38
C ASN A 342 20.06 -25.58 -0.34
N THR A 343 20.99 -25.73 -1.27
CA THR A 343 21.40 -24.62 -2.14
C THR A 343 20.17 -24.07 -2.89
N GLY A 344 19.75 -22.85 -2.51
CA GLY A 344 18.62 -22.13 -3.15
C GLY A 344 17.22 -22.58 -2.74
N SER A 345 17.05 -23.39 -1.69
CA SER A 345 15.71 -23.75 -1.18
C SER A 345 15.72 -24.15 0.29
N LEU A 346 14.58 -24.02 0.94
CA LEU A 346 14.36 -24.55 2.28
C LEU A 346 12.97 -25.23 2.36
N THR A 347 12.86 -26.18 3.30
CA THR A 347 11.62 -26.90 3.54
C THR A 347 11.12 -26.57 4.95
N VAL A 348 9.86 -26.14 5.04
CA VAL A 348 9.22 -25.76 6.29
C VAL A 348 8.08 -26.70 6.62
N ARG A 349 8.14 -27.30 7.82
CA ARG A 349 7.07 -28.15 8.35
C ARG A 349 6.26 -27.38 9.39
N ARG A 350 4.91 -27.36 9.22
CA ARG A 350 3.97 -26.71 10.15
C ARG A 350 2.97 -27.75 10.65
N LYS A 351 2.84 -27.90 11.98
CA LYS A 351 1.86 -28.78 12.63
C LYS A 351 0.56 -28.02 12.89
N PHE A 352 -0.58 -28.68 12.70
CA PHE A 352 -1.88 -28.15 13.09
C PHE A 352 -2.17 -28.52 14.54
N ARG A 353 -2.34 -27.52 15.40
CA ARG A 353 -2.50 -27.71 16.86
C ARG A 353 -3.96 -27.67 17.34
N TYR A 354 -4.83 -27.02 16.60
CA TYR A 354 -6.27 -26.93 16.90
C TYR A 354 -7.03 -26.85 15.59
N THR A 355 -7.91 -27.82 15.38
CA THR A 355 -8.82 -27.72 14.25
C THR A 355 -10.16 -28.37 14.52
N ASN A 356 -11.10 -27.57 15.04
CA ASN A 356 -12.50 -27.70 14.61
C ASN A 356 -12.76 -26.87 13.32
N ARG A 357 -11.73 -26.41 12.64
CA ARG A 357 -11.85 -25.75 11.34
C ARG A 357 -11.45 -26.76 10.28
N LYS A 358 -12.43 -27.28 9.55
CA LYS A 358 -12.19 -27.75 8.19
C LYS A 358 -11.38 -26.66 7.51
N LEU A 359 -10.13 -26.92 7.15
CA LEU A 359 -9.39 -26.08 6.21
C LEU A 359 -10.21 -26.17 4.92
N LYS A 360 -11.23 -25.33 4.82
CA LYS A 360 -11.90 -25.09 3.56
C LYS A 360 -10.81 -24.45 2.71
N LEU A 361 -10.23 -25.21 1.81
CA LEU A 361 -9.36 -24.72 0.75
C LEU A 361 -10.15 -23.78 -0.17
N ASN A 362 -11.44 -23.60 0.11
CA ASN A 362 -12.30 -22.61 -0.51
C ASN A 362 -13.27 -22.02 0.54
N ARG A 363 -13.19 -20.71 0.83
CA ARG A 363 -14.10 -20.03 1.75
C ARG A 363 -15.40 -19.56 1.11
N ASN A 364 -15.57 -19.70 -0.20
CA ASN A 364 -16.75 -19.22 -0.92
C ASN A 364 -17.20 -20.23 -1.98
N HIS A 365 -18.36 -20.83 -1.71
CA HIS A 365 -19.30 -21.48 -2.61
C HIS A 365 -19.03 -22.88 -3.18
N SER A 366 -19.92 -23.76 -2.80
CA SER A 366 -20.57 -24.90 -3.53
C SER A 366 -19.77 -26.08 -4.09
N GLU A 367 -18.45 -26.12 -4.05
CA GLU A 367 -17.71 -27.34 -4.38
C GLU A 367 -16.64 -27.61 -3.32
N ASP A 368 -16.97 -28.43 -2.33
CA ASP A 368 -16.09 -28.84 -1.23
C ASP A 368 -14.91 -29.66 -1.77
N VAL A 369 -13.74 -29.07 -1.89
CA VAL A 369 -12.47 -29.81 -1.91
C VAL A 369 -11.93 -29.82 -0.50
N ASP A 370 -12.45 -30.74 0.27
CA ASP A 370 -12.02 -30.93 1.65
C ASP A 370 -10.71 -31.73 1.70
N VAL A 371 -9.57 -31.02 1.76
CA VAL A 371 -8.45 -31.57 2.52
C VAL A 371 -8.71 -31.18 3.98
N SER A 372 -9.51 -31.96 4.67
CA SER A 372 -9.78 -31.75 6.10
C SER A 372 -8.50 -32.02 6.87
N CYS A 373 -7.94 -30.98 7.50
CA CYS A 373 -6.80 -31.13 8.41
C CYS A 373 -7.34 -31.23 9.84
N THR A 374 -6.95 -32.27 10.55
CA THR A 374 -7.26 -32.52 11.94
C THR A 374 -6.05 -32.26 12.81
N GLU A 375 -6.23 -32.24 14.13
CA GLU A 375 -5.12 -32.10 15.06
C GLU A 375 -4.08 -33.20 14.86
N GLY A 376 -2.80 -32.81 14.81
CA GLY A 376 -1.68 -33.71 14.57
C GLY A 376 -1.28 -33.84 13.10
N ASP A 377 -2.15 -33.46 12.16
CA ASP A 377 -1.77 -33.34 10.76
C ASP A 377 -0.71 -32.23 10.56
N TYR A 378 -0.01 -32.25 9.44
CA TYR A 378 1.01 -31.26 9.16
C TYR A 378 1.09 -30.88 7.69
N ALA A 379 1.59 -29.68 7.44
CA ALA A 379 1.89 -29.17 6.13
C ALA A 379 3.41 -29.09 5.92
N VAL A 380 3.87 -29.45 4.75
CA VAL A 380 5.27 -29.32 4.31
C VAL A 380 5.30 -28.37 3.13
N THR A 381 5.96 -27.23 3.29
CA THR A 381 6.07 -26.19 2.27
C THR A 381 7.50 -26.12 1.77
N LYS A 382 7.69 -26.30 0.46
CA LYS A 382 8.99 -26.05 -0.19
C LYS A 382 9.07 -24.59 -0.59
N VAL A 383 10.03 -23.88 -0.05
CA VAL A 383 10.31 -22.46 -0.29
C VAL A 383 11.53 -22.34 -1.17
N VAL A 384 11.36 -21.68 -2.32
CA VAL A 384 12.44 -21.36 -3.26
C VAL A 384 12.47 -19.84 -3.41
N PRO A 385 13.48 -19.14 -2.88
CA PRO A 385 13.61 -17.69 -3.05
C PRO A 385 13.54 -17.30 -4.54
N GLY A 386 12.81 -16.25 -4.86
CA GLY A 386 12.58 -15.80 -6.23
C GLY A 386 11.51 -16.57 -7.01
N ALA A 387 11.02 -17.71 -6.51
CA ALA A 387 9.93 -18.42 -7.16
C ALA A 387 8.59 -17.67 -7.01
N GLN A 388 7.80 -17.67 -8.07
CA GLN A 388 6.45 -17.08 -8.09
C GLN A 388 5.36 -18.12 -7.80
N THR A 389 5.73 -19.19 -7.12
CA THR A 389 4.83 -20.23 -6.63
C THR A 389 5.33 -20.78 -5.33
N LEU A 390 4.41 -21.13 -4.45
CA LEU A 390 4.73 -21.80 -3.20
C LEU A 390 3.94 -23.12 -3.14
N VAL A 391 4.65 -24.24 -3.07
CA VAL A 391 4.05 -25.57 -3.04
C VAL A 391 3.97 -26.07 -1.62
N THR A 392 2.76 -26.38 -1.17
CA THR A 392 2.49 -26.96 0.16
C THR A 392 1.84 -28.32 0.02
N LYS A 393 2.43 -29.35 0.60
CA LYS A 393 1.86 -30.72 0.69
C LYS A 393 1.28 -30.92 2.09
N TYR A 394 0.10 -31.49 2.17
CA TYR A 394 -0.62 -31.76 3.42
C TYR A 394 -0.55 -33.26 3.75
N TYR A 395 -0.23 -33.57 4.96
CA TYR A 395 -0.06 -34.94 5.45
C TYR A 395 -0.91 -35.19 6.70
N SER A 396 -1.45 -36.39 6.82
CA SER A 396 -2.04 -36.86 8.06
C SER A 396 -0.96 -37.09 9.14
N ARG A 397 -1.37 -37.19 10.39
CA ARG A 397 -0.50 -37.46 11.53
C ARG A 397 0.45 -38.65 11.32
N ASN A 398 -0.02 -39.69 10.64
CA ASN A 398 0.74 -40.91 10.33
C ASN A 398 1.54 -40.83 9.01
N GLY A 399 1.70 -39.65 8.41
CA GLY A 399 2.55 -39.41 7.25
C GLY A 399 1.89 -39.68 5.89
N ARG A 400 0.60 -40.04 5.83
CA ARG A 400 -0.11 -40.23 4.55
C ARG A 400 -0.38 -38.91 3.87
N LEU A 401 -0.01 -38.76 2.60
CA LEU A 401 -0.29 -37.55 1.80
C LEU A 401 -1.81 -37.41 1.60
N LYS A 402 -2.33 -36.21 1.83
CA LYS A 402 -3.74 -35.84 1.63
C LYS A 402 -3.96 -35.03 0.34
N GLY A 403 -2.97 -34.25 -0.06
CA GLY A 403 -3.03 -33.44 -1.26
C GLY A 403 -1.93 -32.38 -1.31
N ALA A 404 -1.89 -31.64 -2.40
CA ALA A 404 -0.98 -30.52 -2.60
C ALA A 404 -1.74 -29.25 -2.97
N TYR A 405 -1.18 -28.12 -2.58
CA TYR A 405 -1.67 -26.79 -2.87
C TYR A 405 -0.53 -25.99 -3.49
N VAL A 406 -0.77 -25.38 -4.63
CA VAL A 406 0.18 -24.48 -5.29
C VAL A 406 -0.40 -23.09 -5.26
N ASN A 407 0.16 -22.24 -4.41
CA ASN A 407 -0.15 -20.83 -4.38
C ASN A 407 0.60 -20.10 -5.50
N LEU A 408 -0.09 -19.27 -6.28
CA LEU A 408 0.53 -18.37 -7.21
C LEU A 408 0.75 -17.01 -6.52
N ASN A 409 1.98 -16.56 -6.50
CA ASN A 409 2.42 -15.41 -5.71
C ASN A 409 3.46 -14.56 -6.47
N THR A 410 3.77 -13.38 -5.95
CA THR A 410 4.97 -12.64 -6.33
C THR A 410 6.21 -13.44 -5.92
N ALA A 411 7.37 -13.11 -6.46
CA ALA A 411 8.61 -13.80 -6.13
C ALA A 411 8.81 -13.87 -4.60
N VAL A 412 9.06 -15.08 -4.10
CA VAL A 412 9.23 -15.36 -2.67
C VAL A 412 10.50 -14.72 -2.14
N GLU A 413 10.41 -14.00 -1.05
CA GLU A 413 11.52 -13.45 -0.29
C GLU A 413 11.70 -14.22 1.02
N VAL A 414 12.95 -14.50 1.39
CA VAL A 414 13.31 -15.10 2.68
C VAL A 414 14.11 -14.07 3.46
N TYR A 415 13.56 -13.60 4.56
CA TYR A 415 14.17 -12.60 5.42
C TYR A 415 14.92 -13.28 6.55
N PRO A 416 16.14 -12.84 6.84
CA PRO A 416 16.91 -13.30 8.00
C PRO A 416 16.20 -12.91 9.31
N SER A 417 16.60 -13.54 10.42
CA SER A 417 16.21 -13.10 11.75
C SER A 417 16.91 -11.79 12.14
N SER A 418 16.26 -11.01 12.98
CA SER A 418 16.84 -9.84 13.64
C SER A 418 16.67 -9.97 15.15
N SER A 419 17.19 -9.00 15.92
CA SER A 419 16.99 -8.97 17.38
C SER A 419 15.51 -9.03 17.79
N ASP A 420 14.64 -8.43 16.98
CA ASP A 420 13.25 -8.23 17.32
C ASP A 420 12.29 -9.17 16.57
N ASP A 421 12.73 -9.71 15.41
CA ASP A 421 11.89 -10.52 14.54
C ASP A 421 12.53 -11.87 14.17
N PRO A 422 11.77 -12.98 14.22
CA PRO A 422 12.23 -14.26 13.69
C PRO A 422 12.36 -14.21 12.17
N SER A 423 13.15 -15.13 11.62
CA SER A 423 13.21 -15.34 10.16
C SER A 423 11.81 -15.52 9.57
N ARG A 424 11.60 -14.99 8.37
CA ARG A 424 10.30 -15.06 7.71
C ARG A 424 10.41 -15.31 6.22
N VAL A 425 9.46 -16.04 5.69
CA VAL A 425 9.15 -16.15 4.26
C VAL A 425 8.05 -15.15 3.96
N ARG A 426 8.22 -14.29 2.96
CA ARG A 426 7.22 -13.30 2.57
C ARG A 426 6.93 -13.39 1.07
N TYR A 427 5.67 -13.27 0.71
CA TYR A 427 5.18 -13.14 -0.66
C TYR A 427 3.81 -12.48 -0.66
N ILE A 428 3.42 -11.94 -1.81
CA ILE A 428 2.05 -11.46 -2.03
C ILE A 428 1.31 -12.52 -2.81
N ASP A 429 0.23 -13.01 -2.23
CA ASP A 429 -0.71 -13.95 -2.84
C ASP A 429 -1.47 -13.26 -3.97
N LEU A 430 -1.47 -13.86 -5.15
CA LEU A 430 -2.14 -13.34 -6.35
C LEU A 430 -3.55 -13.93 -6.54
N GLU A 431 -4.11 -14.49 -5.46
CA GLU A 431 -5.50 -14.96 -5.31
C GLU A 431 -5.87 -16.19 -6.13
N ILE A 432 -5.16 -16.56 -7.17
CA ILE A 432 -5.43 -17.77 -7.98
C ILE A 432 -4.52 -18.91 -7.53
N ASP A 433 -5.10 -20.09 -7.34
CA ASP A 433 -4.40 -21.24 -6.79
C ASP A 433 -4.71 -22.52 -7.54
N ILE A 434 -3.86 -23.55 -7.36
CA ILE A 434 -4.10 -24.88 -7.89
C ILE A 434 -4.15 -25.87 -6.72
N VAL A 435 -5.23 -26.60 -6.62
CA VAL A 435 -5.39 -27.68 -5.64
C VAL A 435 -5.30 -29.01 -6.34
N ASN A 436 -4.57 -29.95 -5.73
CA ASN A 436 -4.40 -31.31 -6.24
C ASN A 436 -4.62 -32.32 -5.08
N PRO A 437 -5.87 -32.61 -4.73
CA PRO A 437 -6.19 -33.62 -3.73
C PRO A 437 -5.84 -35.04 -4.25
N ILE A 438 -5.54 -35.96 -3.33
CA ILE A 438 -5.22 -37.36 -3.73
C ILE A 438 -6.45 -38.06 -4.30
N GLN A 439 -7.63 -37.78 -3.76
CA GLN A 439 -8.87 -38.49 -4.08
C GLN A 439 -9.70 -37.85 -5.19
N SER A 440 -9.25 -36.73 -5.77
CA SER A 440 -9.97 -36.03 -6.83
C SER A 440 -9.03 -35.41 -7.88
N LYS A 441 -9.61 -34.90 -8.97
CA LYS A 441 -8.83 -34.24 -10.03
C LYS A 441 -8.28 -32.88 -9.55
N ALA A 442 -7.08 -32.53 -10.02
CA ALA A 442 -6.53 -31.21 -9.83
C ALA A 442 -7.45 -30.13 -10.44
N ARG A 443 -7.47 -28.93 -9.87
CA ARG A 443 -8.27 -27.81 -10.36
C ARG A 443 -7.66 -26.47 -10.03
N ILE A 444 -7.93 -25.45 -10.86
CA ILE A 444 -7.61 -24.05 -10.60
C ILE A 444 -8.79 -23.46 -9.84
N ILE A 445 -8.52 -22.74 -8.75
CA ILE A 445 -9.54 -22.12 -7.89
C ILE A 445 -9.33 -20.60 -7.77
N ASP A 446 -10.32 -19.90 -7.27
CA ASP A 446 -10.30 -18.48 -6.90
C ASP A 446 -10.02 -17.47 -8.04
N GLN A 447 -10.19 -17.87 -9.31
CA GLN A 447 -10.03 -16.99 -10.48
C GLN A 447 -10.90 -15.72 -10.39
N HIS A 448 -12.08 -15.79 -9.75
CA HIS A 448 -12.96 -14.66 -9.55
C HIS A 448 -12.35 -13.62 -8.60
N LEU A 449 -11.49 -14.01 -7.64
CA LEU A 449 -10.79 -13.10 -6.75
C LEU A 449 -9.71 -12.31 -7.49
N LEU A 450 -8.99 -12.95 -8.42
CA LEU A 450 -8.03 -12.28 -9.29
C LEU A 450 -8.72 -11.22 -10.16
N LYS A 451 -9.87 -11.53 -10.78
CA LYS A 451 -10.68 -10.56 -11.55
C LYS A 451 -11.10 -9.37 -10.67
N ARG A 452 -11.62 -9.66 -9.48
CA ARG A 452 -11.99 -8.63 -8.52
C ARG A 452 -10.81 -7.74 -8.10
N ALA A 453 -9.60 -8.28 -8.01
CA ALA A 453 -8.40 -7.50 -7.70
C ALA A 453 -8.05 -6.51 -8.83
N VAL A 454 -8.29 -6.89 -10.10
CA VAL A 454 -8.16 -5.97 -11.26
C VAL A 454 -9.22 -4.88 -11.21
N GLU A 455 -10.49 -5.24 -10.99
CA GLU A 455 -11.61 -4.28 -10.86
C GLU A 455 -11.37 -3.26 -9.74
N ARG A 456 -10.71 -3.68 -8.67
CA ARG A 456 -10.33 -2.82 -7.55
C ARG A 456 -9.05 -2.00 -7.80
N GLY A 457 -8.38 -2.22 -8.91
CA GLY A 457 -7.16 -1.54 -9.27
C GLY A 457 -5.94 -1.94 -8.43
N PHE A 458 -5.98 -3.06 -7.71
CA PHE A 458 -4.82 -3.54 -6.95
C PHE A 458 -3.69 -3.96 -7.89
N ILE A 459 -4.04 -4.62 -8.98
CA ILE A 459 -3.14 -5.09 -10.04
C ILE A 459 -3.67 -4.68 -11.41
N THR A 460 -2.81 -4.72 -12.41
CA THR A 460 -3.20 -4.44 -13.81
C THR A 460 -3.77 -5.69 -14.49
N GLN A 461 -4.59 -5.50 -15.53
CA GLN A 461 -5.05 -6.58 -16.40
C GLN A 461 -3.88 -7.36 -17.02
N LYS A 462 -2.80 -6.66 -17.40
CA LYS A 462 -1.57 -7.28 -17.94
C LYS A 462 -0.90 -8.21 -16.92
N MET A 463 -0.88 -7.82 -15.65
CA MET A 463 -0.35 -8.66 -14.57
C MET A 463 -1.24 -9.87 -14.33
N ALA A 464 -2.56 -9.69 -14.24
CA ALA A 464 -3.52 -10.78 -14.09
C ALA A 464 -3.41 -11.82 -15.21
N ALA A 465 -3.33 -11.37 -16.47
CA ALA A 465 -3.18 -12.27 -17.63
C ALA A 465 -1.87 -13.11 -17.57
N LYS A 466 -0.76 -12.53 -17.04
CA LYS A 466 0.47 -13.29 -16.82
C LYS A 466 0.30 -14.37 -15.75
N VAL A 467 -0.40 -14.03 -14.68
CA VAL A 467 -0.67 -14.96 -13.56
C VAL A 467 -1.58 -16.11 -14.02
N GLU A 468 -2.66 -15.82 -14.74
CA GLU A 468 -3.56 -16.84 -15.31
C GLU A 468 -2.82 -17.79 -16.27
N ARG A 469 -2.00 -17.24 -17.16
CA ARG A 469 -1.18 -18.06 -18.08
C ARG A 469 -0.27 -18.98 -17.31
N LYS A 470 0.39 -18.50 -16.27
CA LYS A 470 1.28 -19.30 -15.42
C LYS A 470 0.50 -20.41 -14.70
N ALA A 471 -0.69 -20.11 -14.16
CA ALA A 471 -1.56 -21.09 -13.54
C ALA A 471 -1.91 -22.21 -14.49
N ARG A 472 -2.30 -21.91 -15.74
CA ARG A 472 -2.62 -22.90 -16.76
C ARG A 472 -1.42 -23.78 -17.12
N ILE A 473 -0.22 -23.20 -17.31
CA ILE A 473 1.00 -23.97 -17.62
C ILE A 473 1.30 -24.98 -16.51
N ILE A 474 1.25 -24.56 -15.25
CA ILE A 474 1.50 -25.45 -14.10
C ILE A 474 0.44 -26.54 -14.02
N PHE A 475 -0.83 -26.18 -14.20
CA PHE A 475 -1.95 -27.11 -14.16
C PHE A 475 -1.84 -28.20 -15.25
N GLU A 476 -1.53 -27.83 -16.49
CA GLU A 476 -1.32 -28.78 -17.57
C GLU A 476 -0.09 -29.68 -17.36
N GLY A 477 0.99 -29.13 -16.80
CA GLY A 477 2.16 -29.94 -16.40
C GLY A 477 1.82 -30.97 -15.31
N MET A 478 0.94 -30.63 -14.37
CA MET A 478 0.47 -31.55 -13.32
C MET A 478 -0.43 -32.68 -13.86
N LYS A 479 -1.19 -32.48 -14.95
CA LYS A 479 -1.98 -33.52 -15.61
C LYS A 479 -1.07 -34.55 -16.30
N LYS A 480 -0.10 -34.07 -17.07
CA LYS A 480 0.85 -34.94 -17.80
C LYS A 480 1.72 -35.80 -16.89
N SER A 481 2.02 -35.37 -15.67
CA SER A 481 2.81 -36.19 -14.72
C SER A 481 1.99 -37.25 -13.97
N LYS A 482 0.69 -37.34 -14.21
CA LYS A 482 -0.21 -38.40 -13.68
C LYS A 482 -0.61 -39.43 -14.71
N GLU A 483 -0.38 -39.16 -16.01
CA GLU A 483 -0.42 -40.12 -17.14
C GLU A 483 0.94 -40.82 -17.27
#